data_f6cce245d7b99664e3ef597460a9d8b3
#
_entry.id   f6cce245d7b99664e3ef597460a9d8b3
#
_cell.length_a   1.000
_cell.length_b   1.000
_cell.length_c   1.000
_cell.angle_alpha   90.00
_cell.angle_beta   90.00
_cell.angle_gamma   90.00
#
_symmetry.space_group_name_H-M   'P 1'
#
loop_
_entity.id
_entity.type
_entity.pdbx_description
1 polymer ?
#
loop_
_entity_poly.entity_id
_entity_poly.type
_entity_poly.pdbx_seq_one_letter_code
_entity_poly.pdbx_strand_id
1 'polypeptide(L)'
;LETDSLNVIDANLVGVALCFNTRRSYYIPLQHKNLDGEIIKDQINFEKVLKLLKSILGDSSLLKIGHNIKYDIAVLKKYNIDVISFDDTMLMSYVNDAGNHRHNIDELAKVHFDRETIKFKDVVGTGKSQITFDYVEVAKATDYAAEDAEITYKLYLFLKKKLVEDKNISPYHYLEK
;
A
#
# COMPACT_ATOMS: atom_id res chain seq x y z
N LEU A 1 1.52 -2.54 1.61
CA LEU A 1 2.30 -3.11 2.74
C LEU A 1 2.87 -1.99 3.60
N GLU A 2 3.00 -2.29 4.90
CA GLU A 2 3.76 -1.45 5.82
C GLU A 2 5.09 -2.12 6.15
N THR A 3 6.17 -1.32 6.13
CA THR A 3 7.54 -1.81 6.32
C THR A 3 8.33 -0.89 7.25
N ASP A 4 9.42 -1.39 7.81
CA ASP A 4 10.32 -0.64 8.69
C ASP A 4 11.35 0.23 7.96
N SER A 5 11.44 0.13 6.62
CA SER A 5 12.37 0.88 5.78
C SER A 5 11.79 1.20 4.41
N LEU A 6 12.16 2.34 3.83
CA LEU A 6 11.89 2.68 2.43
C LEU A 6 12.86 2.02 1.45
N ASN A 7 14.01 1.54 1.93
CA ASN A 7 14.95 0.78 1.12
C ASN A 7 14.47 -0.68 1.04
N VAL A 8 14.05 -1.12 -0.12
CA VAL A 8 13.54 -2.48 -0.38
C VAL A 8 14.48 -3.58 0.11
N ILE A 9 15.80 -3.38 -0.01
CA ILE A 9 16.81 -4.38 0.38
C ILE A 9 16.73 -4.66 1.88
N ASP A 10 16.58 -3.60 2.68
CA ASP A 10 16.58 -3.66 4.15
C ASP A 10 15.17 -3.81 4.73
N ALA A 11 14.13 -3.43 3.96
CA ALA A 11 12.76 -3.39 4.41
C ALA A 11 12.24 -4.75 4.90
N ASN A 12 11.73 -4.80 6.12
CA ASN A 12 11.01 -5.94 6.66
C ASN A 12 9.50 -5.64 6.67
N LEU A 13 8.69 -6.66 6.46
CA LEU A 13 7.24 -6.54 6.48
C LEU A 13 6.75 -6.35 7.93
N VAL A 14 6.14 -5.22 8.22
CA VAL A 14 5.57 -4.87 9.53
C VAL A 14 4.09 -5.18 9.60
N GLY A 15 3.36 -4.97 8.52
CA GLY A 15 1.94 -5.26 8.45
C GLY A 15 1.38 -5.19 7.03
N VAL A 16 0.12 -5.60 6.90
CA VAL A 16 -0.58 -5.65 5.61
C VAL A 16 -1.92 -4.94 5.72
N ALA A 17 -2.15 -3.93 4.88
CA ALA A 17 -3.44 -3.30 4.73
C ALA A 17 -4.21 -3.89 3.56
N LEU A 18 -5.51 -4.13 3.73
CA LEU A 18 -6.38 -4.74 2.74
C LEU A 18 -7.71 -3.98 2.65
N CYS A 19 -8.15 -3.74 1.42
CA CYS A 19 -9.46 -3.15 1.14
C CYS A 19 -10.16 -3.98 0.07
N PHE A 20 -11.34 -4.52 0.37
CA PHE A 20 -12.12 -5.34 -0.56
C PHE A 20 -13.28 -4.57 -1.20
N ASN A 21 -13.65 -3.43 -0.62
CA ASN A 21 -14.70 -2.56 -1.13
C ASN A 21 -14.59 -1.17 -0.48
N THR A 22 -15.32 -0.20 -0.98
CA THR A 22 -15.27 1.20 -0.52
C THR A 22 -15.78 1.46 0.90
N ARG A 23 -16.20 0.43 1.63
CA ARG A 23 -16.80 0.56 2.98
C ARG A 23 -15.95 -0.02 4.09
N ARG A 24 -15.01 -0.91 3.76
CA ARG A 24 -14.22 -1.64 4.77
C ARG A 24 -12.81 -1.85 4.30
N SER A 25 -11.90 -1.35 5.08
CA SER A 25 -10.47 -1.62 5.02
C SER A 25 -9.99 -2.21 6.35
N TYR A 26 -8.91 -2.93 6.31
CA TYR A 26 -8.37 -3.68 7.44
C TYR A 26 -6.87 -3.52 7.47
N TYR A 27 -6.30 -3.55 8.66
CA TYR A 27 -4.87 -3.69 8.86
C TYR A 27 -4.58 -4.97 9.65
N ILE A 28 -3.57 -5.70 9.23
CA ILE A 28 -3.08 -6.93 9.86
C ILE A 28 -1.69 -6.61 10.40
N PRO A 29 -1.53 -6.31 11.70
CA PRO A 29 -0.23 -6.10 12.31
C PRO A 29 0.52 -7.45 12.44
N LEU A 30 1.82 -7.45 12.14
CA LEU A 30 2.64 -8.66 12.09
C LEU A 30 3.92 -8.56 12.91
N GLN A 31 4.63 -7.43 12.82
CA GLN A 31 5.97 -7.25 13.37
C GLN A 31 6.12 -5.92 14.12
N HIS A 32 5.03 -5.38 14.69
CA HIS A 32 5.14 -4.23 15.57
C HIS A 32 5.89 -4.58 16.85
N LYS A 33 6.65 -3.62 17.34
CA LYS A 33 7.52 -3.74 18.51
C LYS A 33 7.05 -2.83 19.65
N ASN A 34 7.33 -3.26 20.87
CA ASN A 34 7.24 -2.42 22.06
C ASN A 34 8.46 -1.48 22.15
N LEU A 35 8.49 -0.61 23.16
CA LEU A 35 9.59 0.34 23.39
C LEU A 35 10.94 -0.35 23.69
N ASP A 36 10.92 -1.59 24.13
CA ASP A 36 12.12 -2.39 24.41
C ASP A 36 12.65 -3.10 23.14
N GLY A 37 11.97 -2.93 21.99
CA GLY A 37 12.35 -3.55 20.73
C GLY A 37 11.86 -5.00 20.55
N GLU A 38 11.03 -5.49 21.46
CA GLU A 38 10.45 -6.83 21.37
C GLU A 38 9.16 -6.82 20.54
N ILE A 39 8.94 -7.87 19.75
CA ILE A 39 7.71 -8.03 18.98
C ILE A 39 6.51 -8.18 19.92
N ILE A 40 5.47 -7.38 19.70
CA ILE A 40 4.22 -7.44 20.47
C ILE A 40 3.54 -8.80 20.27
N LYS A 41 3.19 -9.49 21.37
CA LYS A 41 2.71 -10.88 21.34
C LYS A 41 1.31 -11.07 20.74
N ASP A 42 0.45 -10.07 20.83
CA ASP A 42 -0.96 -10.14 20.40
C ASP A 42 -1.18 -9.86 18.90
N GLN A 43 -0.15 -10.10 18.08
CA GLN A 43 -0.24 -10.00 16.63
C GLN A 43 -0.51 -11.37 16.00
N ILE A 44 -1.03 -11.34 14.77
CA ILE A 44 -1.27 -12.58 14.01
C ILE A 44 0.07 -13.22 13.65
N ASN A 45 0.13 -14.55 13.71
CA ASN A 45 1.34 -15.31 13.39
C ASN A 45 1.83 -15.01 11.98
N PHE A 46 3.07 -14.54 11.88
CA PHE A 46 3.72 -14.06 10.66
C PHE A 46 3.71 -15.12 9.53
N GLU A 47 4.18 -16.33 9.82
CA GLU A 47 4.27 -17.42 8.85
C GLU A 47 2.90 -17.83 8.30
N LYS A 48 1.87 -17.81 9.16
CA LYS A 48 0.49 -18.09 8.75
C LYS A 48 -0.02 -17.06 7.75
N VAL A 49 0.29 -15.78 7.99
CA VAL A 49 -0.11 -14.70 7.08
C VAL A 49 0.67 -14.77 5.77
N LEU A 50 1.99 -15.01 5.80
CA LEU A 50 2.79 -15.18 4.57
C LEU A 50 2.24 -16.31 3.69
N LYS A 51 1.86 -17.45 4.29
CA LYS A 51 1.26 -18.58 3.54
C LYS A 51 -0.06 -18.19 2.89
N LEU A 52 -0.89 -17.41 3.59
CA LEU A 52 -2.16 -16.92 3.04
C LEU A 52 -1.93 -15.89 1.92
N LEU A 53 -1.04 -14.94 2.13
CA LEU A 53 -0.66 -13.96 1.11
C LEU A 53 -0.14 -14.63 -0.16
N LYS A 54 0.72 -15.65 -0.02
CA LYS A 54 1.23 -16.41 -1.17
C LYS A 54 0.12 -17.01 -2.01
N SER A 55 -0.92 -17.55 -1.37
CA SER A 55 -2.08 -18.11 -2.05
C SER A 55 -2.91 -17.04 -2.77
N ILE A 56 -3.21 -15.92 -2.09
CA ILE A 56 -4.06 -14.86 -2.62
C ILE A 56 -3.34 -14.05 -3.71
N LEU A 57 -2.08 -13.67 -3.47
CA LEU A 57 -1.34 -12.81 -4.39
C LEU A 57 -0.88 -13.57 -5.65
N GLY A 58 -0.66 -14.89 -5.53
CA GLY A 58 -0.35 -15.77 -6.65
C GLY A 58 -1.55 -16.23 -7.47
N ASP A 59 -2.78 -15.94 -7.05
CA ASP A 59 -3.99 -16.32 -7.78
C ASP A 59 -4.26 -15.34 -8.94
N SER A 60 -4.17 -15.83 -10.17
CA SER A 60 -4.42 -15.02 -11.38
C SER A 60 -5.88 -14.61 -11.58
N SER A 61 -6.82 -15.25 -10.91
CA SER A 61 -8.25 -14.89 -10.96
C SER A 61 -8.60 -13.67 -10.10
N LEU A 62 -7.71 -13.31 -9.18
CA LEU A 62 -7.86 -12.14 -8.30
C LEU A 62 -7.00 -10.99 -8.80
N LEU A 63 -7.62 -9.85 -9.09
CA LEU A 63 -6.90 -8.62 -9.39
C LEU A 63 -6.39 -7.99 -8.08
N LYS A 64 -5.09 -7.77 -7.99
CA LYS A 64 -4.47 -7.01 -6.91
C LYS A 64 -4.32 -5.56 -7.34
N ILE A 65 -4.66 -4.65 -6.45
CA ILE A 65 -4.58 -3.21 -6.69
C ILE A 65 -3.63 -2.62 -5.65
N GLY A 66 -2.64 -1.89 -6.11
CA GLY A 66 -1.71 -1.19 -5.24
C GLY A 66 -1.46 0.24 -5.70
N HIS A 67 -0.71 0.97 -4.91
CA HIS A 67 -0.18 2.28 -5.26
C HIS A 67 1.33 2.25 -5.16
N ASN A 68 2.05 2.41 -6.26
CA ASN A 68 3.49 2.09 -6.37
C ASN A 68 3.78 0.62 -6.02
N ILE A 69 2.94 -0.27 -6.54
CA ILE A 69 2.94 -1.72 -6.20
C ILE A 69 4.27 -2.42 -6.45
N LYS A 70 5.13 -1.86 -7.30
CA LYS A 70 6.49 -2.38 -7.53
C LYS A 70 7.33 -2.47 -6.25
N TYR A 71 7.12 -1.55 -5.30
CA TYR A 71 7.76 -1.61 -3.99
C TYR A 71 7.27 -2.83 -3.20
N ASP A 72 5.96 -3.01 -3.13
CA ASP A 72 5.34 -4.15 -2.44
C ASP A 72 5.78 -5.48 -3.04
N ILE A 73 5.79 -5.58 -4.38
CA ILE A 73 6.26 -6.76 -5.11
C ILE A 73 7.71 -7.08 -4.73
N ALA A 74 8.58 -6.07 -4.69
CA ALA A 74 9.98 -6.26 -4.38
C ALA A 74 10.20 -6.70 -2.92
N VAL A 75 9.42 -6.17 -1.96
CA VAL A 75 9.43 -6.63 -0.56
C VAL A 75 8.93 -8.07 -0.46
N LEU A 76 7.80 -8.40 -1.12
CA LEU A 76 7.20 -9.74 -1.10
C LEU A 76 8.10 -10.81 -1.71
N LYS A 77 8.92 -10.47 -2.70
CA LYS A 77 9.92 -11.37 -3.29
C LYS A 77 10.92 -11.89 -2.26
N LYS A 78 11.26 -11.13 -1.22
CA LYS A 78 12.14 -11.57 -0.13
C LYS A 78 11.54 -12.76 0.65
N TYR A 79 10.21 -12.87 0.64
CA TYR A 79 9.45 -13.96 1.27
C TYR A 79 9.01 -15.04 0.28
N ASN A 80 9.56 -15.05 -0.95
CA ASN A 80 9.18 -15.97 -2.03
C ASN A 80 7.68 -15.92 -2.38
N ILE A 81 7.12 -14.71 -2.38
CA ILE A 81 5.72 -14.45 -2.77
C ILE A 81 5.72 -13.69 -4.10
N ASP A 82 5.05 -14.28 -5.09
CA ASP A 82 4.79 -13.65 -6.38
C ASP A 82 3.43 -12.95 -6.36
N VAL A 83 3.35 -11.80 -7.03
CA VAL A 83 2.11 -11.06 -7.24
C VAL A 83 1.75 -11.17 -8.73
N ILE A 84 0.62 -11.79 -9.01
CA ILE A 84 0.14 -12.03 -10.38
C ILE A 84 -1.17 -11.28 -10.55
N SER A 85 -1.42 -10.73 -11.75
CA SER A 85 -2.63 -9.96 -12.08
C SER A 85 -2.82 -8.74 -11.17
N PHE A 86 -2.09 -7.69 -11.43
CA PHE A 86 -2.15 -6.46 -10.63
C PHE A 86 -2.38 -5.21 -11.49
N ASP A 87 -2.89 -4.18 -10.85
CA ASP A 87 -2.99 -2.80 -11.35
C ASP A 87 -2.31 -1.83 -10.36
N ASP A 88 -1.70 -0.76 -10.89
CA ASP A 88 -1.00 0.28 -10.11
C ASP A 88 -1.65 1.64 -10.30
N THR A 89 -2.21 2.20 -9.24
CA THR A 89 -2.91 3.49 -9.28
C THR A 89 -1.98 4.69 -9.45
N MET A 90 -0.71 4.60 -9.02
CA MET A 90 0.28 5.65 -9.28
C MET A 90 0.54 5.76 -10.79
N LEU A 91 0.72 4.63 -11.47
CA LEU A 91 0.98 4.60 -12.89
C LEU A 91 -0.27 4.94 -13.71
N MET A 92 -1.47 4.53 -13.27
CA MET A 92 -2.72 5.01 -13.87
C MET A 92 -2.83 6.53 -13.83
N SER A 93 -2.50 7.13 -12.68
CA SER A 93 -2.48 8.59 -12.54
C SER A 93 -1.44 9.24 -13.45
N TYR A 94 -0.24 8.65 -13.52
CA TYR A 94 0.83 9.17 -14.36
C TYR A 94 0.44 9.18 -15.86
N VAL A 95 -0.16 8.10 -16.34
CA VAL A 95 -0.61 7.99 -17.73
C VAL A 95 -1.75 8.97 -18.05
N ASN A 96 -2.65 9.22 -17.09
CA ASN A 96 -3.76 10.15 -17.30
C ASN A 96 -3.36 11.63 -17.24
N ASP A 97 -2.45 12.00 -16.33
CA ASP A 97 -2.23 13.39 -15.96
C ASP A 97 -0.74 13.72 -15.75
N ALA A 98 0.15 13.14 -16.56
CA ALA A 98 1.60 13.37 -16.46
C ALA A 98 1.94 14.88 -16.41
N GLY A 99 2.63 15.31 -15.36
CA GLY A 99 3.13 16.67 -15.18
C GLY A 99 2.14 17.67 -14.56
N ASN A 100 0.88 17.31 -14.31
CA ASN A 100 -0.11 18.23 -13.74
C ASN A 100 -0.03 18.32 -12.21
N HIS A 101 0.35 17.22 -11.53
CA HIS A 101 0.46 17.13 -10.07
C HIS A 101 1.39 15.95 -9.69
N ARG A 102 1.69 15.84 -8.40
CA ARG A 102 2.38 14.66 -7.87
C ARG A 102 1.42 13.46 -7.87
N HIS A 103 2.01 12.25 -7.98
CA HIS A 103 1.23 11.01 -8.08
C HIS A 103 1.25 10.17 -6.80
N ASN A 104 1.56 10.77 -5.63
CA ASN A 104 1.43 10.10 -4.34
C ASN A 104 -0.03 10.09 -3.84
N ILE A 105 -0.35 9.16 -2.94
CA ILE A 105 -1.72 8.97 -2.43
C ILE A 105 -2.32 10.26 -1.88
N ASP A 106 -1.57 11.00 -1.07
CA ASP A 106 -2.02 12.25 -0.44
C ASP A 106 -2.48 13.30 -1.44
N GLU A 107 -1.64 13.54 -2.46
CA GLU A 107 -1.93 14.51 -3.51
C GLU A 107 -3.14 14.08 -4.33
N LEU A 108 -3.20 12.81 -4.70
CA LEU A 108 -4.31 12.26 -5.49
C LEU A 108 -5.63 12.26 -4.71
N ALA A 109 -5.60 11.98 -3.40
CA ALA A 109 -6.78 12.08 -2.54
C ALA A 109 -7.30 13.52 -2.47
N LYS A 110 -6.38 14.50 -2.36
CA LYS A 110 -6.72 15.91 -2.35
C LYS A 110 -7.28 16.38 -3.69
N VAL A 111 -6.61 16.05 -4.80
CA VAL A 111 -6.98 16.51 -6.14
C VAL A 111 -8.33 15.91 -6.60
N HIS A 112 -8.53 14.61 -6.38
CA HIS A 112 -9.69 13.91 -6.94
C HIS A 112 -10.89 13.80 -5.99
N PHE A 113 -10.66 13.87 -4.68
CA PHE A 113 -11.72 13.65 -3.68
C PHE A 113 -11.85 14.80 -2.69
N ASP A 114 -11.03 15.87 -2.79
CA ASP A 114 -10.93 16.97 -1.80
C ASP A 114 -10.76 16.44 -0.37
N ARG A 115 -10.01 15.33 -0.21
CA ARG A 115 -9.81 14.65 1.06
C ARG A 115 -8.38 14.84 1.55
N GLU A 116 -8.25 15.34 2.79
CA GLU A 116 -6.99 15.29 3.53
C GLU A 116 -6.83 13.90 4.16
N THR A 117 -5.62 13.34 4.02
CA THR A 117 -5.26 12.01 4.53
C THR A 117 -4.39 12.12 5.77
N ILE A 118 -4.28 11.05 6.54
CA ILE A 118 -3.30 10.92 7.60
C ILE A 118 -1.91 10.91 6.95
N LYS A 119 -1.03 11.83 7.35
CA LYS A 119 0.31 11.90 6.75
C LYS A 119 1.27 10.94 7.44
N PHE A 120 2.12 10.27 6.68
CA PHE A 120 3.15 9.38 7.22
C PHE A 120 3.97 10.04 8.35
N LYS A 121 4.38 11.32 8.17
CA LYS A 121 5.11 12.07 9.18
C LYS A 121 4.36 12.25 10.51
N ASP A 122 3.02 12.27 10.48
CA ASP A 122 2.20 12.41 11.68
C ASP A 122 2.10 11.07 12.44
N VAL A 123 2.39 9.98 11.74
CA VAL A 123 2.42 8.61 12.29
C VAL A 123 3.78 8.30 12.89
N VAL A 124 4.87 8.54 12.16
CA VAL A 124 6.23 8.17 12.57
C VAL A 124 7.03 9.31 13.20
N GLY A 125 6.50 10.55 13.18
CA GLY A 125 7.24 11.72 13.63
C GLY A 125 8.21 12.26 12.59
N THR A 126 9.00 13.27 12.99
CA THR A 126 9.97 13.93 12.11
C THR A 126 11.28 14.22 12.83
N GLY A 127 12.38 14.38 12.06
CA GLY A 127 13.69 14.77 12.59
C GLY A 127 14.26 13.73 13.54
N LYS A 128 14.83 14.19 14.67
CA LYS A 128 15.50 13.32 15.64
C LYS A 128 14.55 12.41 16.45
N SER A 129 13.28 12.71 16.47
CA SER A 129 12.24 11.92 17.15
C SER A 129 11.51 10.95 16.21
N GLN A 130 11.91 10.88 14.95
CA GLN A 130 11.30 9.96 13.99
C GLN A 130 11.63 8.52 14.37
N ILE A 131 10.60 7.69 14.41
CA ILE A 131 10.68 6.25 14.62
C ILE A 131 10.45 5.52 13.30
N THR A 132 10.84 4.25 13.23
CA THR A 132 10.45 3.36 12.14
C THR A 132 9.02 2.84 12.36
N PHE A 133 8.35 2.41 11.30
CA PHE A 133 6.91 2.09 11.35
C PHE A 133 6.59 0.91 12.29
N ASP A 134 7.53 0.01 12.49
CA ASP A 134 7.42 -1.11 13.44
C ASP A 134 7.32 -0.69 14.93
N TYR A 135 7.70 0.55 15.26
CA TYR A 135 7.50 1.15 16.59
C TYR A 135 6.24 2.00 16.72
N VAL A 136 5.48 2.17 15.64
CA VAL A 136 4.21 2.89 15.69
C VAL A 136 3.19 2.07 16.47
N GLU A 137 2.42 2.72 17.34
CA GLU A 137 1.31 2.10 18.05
C GLU A 137 0.33 1.46 17.06
N VAL A 138 -0.08 0.21 17.31
CA VAL A 138 -0.90 -0.59 16.38
C VAL A 138 -2.21 0.11 16.01
N ALA A 139 -2.85 0.80 16.96
CA ALA A 139 -4.09 1.55 16.69
C ALA A 139 -3.84 2.65 15.66
N LYS A 140 -2.80 3.44 15.86
CA LYS A 140 -2.42 4.54 14.95
C LYS A 140 -1.95 4.03 13.58
N ALA A 141 -1.20 2.92 13.56
CA ALA A 141 -0.81 2.23 12.33
C ALA A 141 -2.03 1.70 11.57
N THR A 142 -3.04 1.21 12.30
CA THR A 142 -4.30 0.71 11.72
C THR A 142 -5.05 1.82 11.00
N ASP A 143 -5.23 2.96 11.65
CA ASP A 143 -5.96 4.10 11.06
C ASP A 143 -5.27 4.58 9.77
N TYR A 144 -3.95 4.74 9.81
CA TYR A 144 -3.14 5.15 8.66
C TYR A 144 -3.20 4.14 7.52
N ALA A 145 -2.83 2.90 7.78
CA ALA A 145 -2.69 1.88 6.73
C ALA A 145 -4.05 1.46 6.13
N ALA A 146 -5.11 1.42 6.95
CA ALA A 146 -6.46 1.14 6.48
C ALA A 146 -7.01 2.28 5.61
N GLU A 147 -6.69 3.56 5.93
CA GLU A 147 -7.03 4.71 5.09
C GLU A 147 -6.32 4.64 3.74
N ASP A 148 -5.01 4.36 3.72
CA ASP A 148 -4.24 4.25 2.48
C ASP A 148 -4.79 3.16 1.55
N ALA A 149 -5.16 2.00 2.11
CA ALA A 149 -5.79 0.93 1.35
C ALA A 149 -7.17 1.33 0.79
N GLU A 150 -7.99 2.04 1.58
CA GLU A 150 -9.30 2.56 1.15
C GLU A 150 -9.14 3.55 0.01
N ILE A 151 -8.23 4.51 0.14
CA ILE A 151 -7.99 5.54 -0.87
C ILE A 151 -7.43 4.92 -2.14
N THR A 152 -6.49 3.99 -2.03
CA THR A 152 -5.96 3.25 -3.19
C THR A 152 -7.07 2.57 -3.98
N TYR A 153 -8.02 1.93 -3.30
CA TYR A 153 -9.16 1.30 -3.98
C TYR A 153 -10.10 2.33 -4.64
N LYS A 154 -10.38 3.46 -3.98
CA LYS A 154 -11.17 4.55 -4.57
C LYS A 154 -10.49 5.17 -5.79
N LEU A 155 -9.17 5.41 -5.70
CA LEU A 155 -8.36 5.90 -6.81
C LEU A 155 -8.41 4.93 -8.00
N TYR A 156 -8.31 3.64 -7.75
CA TYR A 156 -8.44 2.64 -8.80
C TYR A 156 -9.76 2.76 -9.58
N LEU A 157 -10.88 2.82 -8.87
CA LEU A 157 -12.19 2.94 -9.51
C LEU A 157 -12.32 4.22 -10.35
N PHE A 158 -11.81 5.33 -9.83
CA PHE A 158 -11.84 6.62 -10.52
C PHE A 158 -10.89 6.66 -11.73
N LEU A 159 -9.62 6.31 -11.52
CA LEU A 159 -8.59 6.41 -12.55
C LEU A 159 -8.79 5.39 -13.68
N LYS A 160 -9.28 4.19 -13.36
CA LYS A 160 -9.59 3.20 -14.39
C LYS A 160 -10.70 3.67 -15.33
N LYS A 161 -11.74 4.31 -14.78
CA LYS A 161 -12.79 4.93 -15.58
C LYS A 161 -12.20 6.01 -16.50
N LYS A 162 -11.36 6.88 -15.95
CA LYS A 162 -10.69 7.96 -16.71
C LYS A 162 -9.79 7.40 -17.82
N LEU A 163 -9.02 6.33 -17.57
CA LEU A 163 -8.23 5.67 -18.62
C LEU A 163 -9.06 5.22 -19.82
N VAL A 164 -10.29 4.74 -19.57
CA VAL A 164 -11.22 4.33 -20.66
C VAL A 164 -11.71 5.54 -21.41
N GLU A 165 -12.17 6.58 -20.71
CA GLU A 165 -12.74 7.80 -21.30
C GLU A 165 -11.71 8.56 -22.12
N ASP A 166 -10.48 8.68 -21.65
CA ASP A 166 -9.36 9.38 -22.29
C ASP A 166 -8.60 8.51 -23.32
N LYS A 167 -9.01 7.25 -23.52
CA LYS A 167 -8.38 6.27 -24.42
C LYS A 167 -6.92 5.93 -24.05
N ASN A 168 -6.58 6.04 -22.78
CA ASN A 168 -5.24 5.83 -22.24
C ASN A 168 -4.97 4.39 -21.75
N ILE A 169 -5.87 3.44 -22.02
CA ILE A 169 -5.72 2.03 -21.62
C ILE A 169 -4.47 1.40 -22.24
N SER A 170 -4.26 1.62 -23.55
CA SER A 170 -3.11 1.03 -24.25
C SER A 170 -1.77 1.55 -23.70
N PRO A 171 -1.55 2.87 -23.55
CA PRO A 171 -0.35 3.39 -22.91
C PRO A 171 -0.14 2.80 -21.49
N TYR A 172 -1.18 2.71 -20.70
CA TYR A 172 -1.09 2.10 -19.37
C TYR A 172 -0.59 0.65 -19.43
N HIS A 173 -1.16 -0.19 -20.27
CA HIS A 173 -0.73 -1.59 -20.40
C HIS A 173 0.69 -1.74 -20.94
N TYR A 174 1.13 -0.88 -21.85
CA TYR A 174 2.49 -0.93 -22.40
C TYR A 174 3.56 -0.44 -21.43
N LEU A 175 3.22 0.45 -20.50
CA LEU A 175 4.15 0.96 -19.48
C LEU A 175 4.27 0.03 -18.27
N GLU A 176 3.24 -0.83 -18.05
CA GLU A 176 3.09 -1.63 -16.84
C GLU A 176 3.54 -3.07 -16.99
N LYS A 177 3.55 -3.58 -18.20
CA LYS A 177 3.82 -5.00 -18.51
C LYS A 177 5.07 -5.17 -19.35
#